data_e4cc2594c6fe545414946dc25d778ea6
#
_entry.id   e4cc2594c6fe545414946dc25d778ea6
#
_cell.length_a   1.000
_cell.length_b   1.000
_cell.length_c   1.000
_cell.angle_alpha   90.00
_cell.angle_beta   90.00
_cell.angle_gamma   90.00
#
_symmetry.space_group_name_H-M   'P 1'
#
loop_
_entity.id
_entity.type
_entity.pdbx_description
1 polymer ?
#
loop_
_entity_poly.entity_id
_entity_poly.type
_entity_poly.pdbx_seq_one_letter_code
_entity_poly.pdbx_strand_id
1 'polypeptide(L)'
;VMEMVVYEALVNLAPLLAVSLFIAVLITLTRSWLDSEMVVWFSSGGISLVSWIRPVLRFSIPIILLITALSLVISPWAKGQSEMNREVWSQRDDVDRLSPGRFIEISGGKQVFFIEEVSADGLSVKNVFLTETDPKSEMVLMAETGEVTTNEQGDRYVILHDGRRYEGKAGTPEYRVTEFKTYGIRLDVKPESAIQMKDVDTQPLPLLVMQKDNLEAQGELLWRISWPLAALNLILIAIPLSFTNPRAGRSLNMVVALLLFVLYLNGISVGRTWVEHGTFHLIP
;
A
#
# COMPACT_ATOMS: atom_id res chain seq x y z
N VAL A 1 -15.83 -2.59 -2.14
CA VAL A 1 -15.30 -1.40 -2.85
C VAL A 1 -15.27 -0.19 -1.93
N MET A 2 -16.36 0.11 -1.20
CA MET A 2 -16.45 1.30 -0.33
C MET A 2 -15.43 1.26 0.83
N GLU A 3 -15.25 0.10 1.46
CA GLU A 3 -14.27 -0.09 2.54
C GLU A 3 -12.83 0.13 2.06
N MET A 4 -12.46 -0.34 0.87
CA MET A 4 -11.13 -0.12 0.29
C MET A 4 -10.81 1.36 0.09
N VAL A 5 -11.80 2.14 -0.39
CA VAL A 5 -11.65 3.59 -0.57
C VAL A 5 -11.41 4.28 0.77
N VAL A 6 -12.08 3.84 1.84
CA VAL A 6 -11.90 4.39 3.20
C VAL A 6 -10.49 4.10 3.72
N TYR A 7 -10.00 2.86 3.57
CA TYR A 7 -8.64 2.51 3.99
C TYR A 7 -7.57 3.27 3.19
N GLU A 8 -7.74 3.40 1.88
CA GLU A 8 -6.83 4.17 1.03
C GLU A 8 -6.82 5.66 1.40
N ALA A 9 -7.99 6.22 1.74
CA ALA A 9 -8.10 7.58 2.24
C ALA A 9 -7.35 7.77 3.58
N LEU A 10 -7.46 6.80 4.51
CA LEU A 10 -6.76 6.82 5.79
C LEU A 10 -5.23 6.77 5.63
N VAL A 11 -4.72 5.98 4.68
CA VAL A 11 -3.29 5.89 4.37
C VAL A 11 -2.73 7.24 3.93
N ASN A 12 -3.49 7.97 3.09
CA ASN A 12 -3.06 9.25 2.54
C ASN A 12 -3.42 10.46 3.42
N LEU A 13 -4.08 10.25 4.55
CA LEU A 13 -4.58 11.35 5.39
C LEU A 13 -3.45 12.10 6.10
N ALA A 14 -2.38 11.43 6.52
CA ALA A 14 -1.24 12.07 7.21
C ALA A 14 -0.53 13.12 6.33
N PRO A 15 -0.14 12.82 5.06
CA PRO A 15 0.39 13.82 4.13
C PRO A 15 -0.57 14.99 3.86
N LEU A 16 -1.86 14.68 3.67
CA LEU A 16 -2.87 15.69 3.40
C LEU A 16 -3.08 16.65 4.57
N LEU A 17 -3.06 16.13 5.80
CA LEU A 17 -3.14 16.97 7.00
C LEU A 17 -1.89 17.83 7.19
N ALA A 18 -0.69 17.30 6.88
CA ALA A 18 0.55 18.06 6.98
C ALA A 18 0.54 19.29 6.05
N VAL A 19 0.15 19.10 4.77
CA VAL A 19 0.06 20.23 3.83
C VAL A 19 -1.08 21.18 4.19
N SER A 20 -2.22 20.65 4.61
CA SER A 20 -3.37 21.49 5.01
C SER A 20 -3.04 22.37 6.20
N LEU A 21 -2.35 21.81 7.20
CA LEU A 21 -1.88 22.54 8.37
C LEU A 21 -0.87 23.64 7.98
N PHE A 22 0.10 23.32 7.12
CA PHE A 22 1.06 24.28 6.60
C PHE A 22 0.39 25.46 5.89
N ILE A 23 -0.55 25.16 4.98
CA ILE A 23 -1.31 26.18 4.24
C ILE A 23 -2.17 27.02 5.18
N ALA A 24 -2.85 26.39 6.15
CA ALA A 24 -3.69 27.09 7.12
C ALA A 24 -2.88 28.07 7.97
N VAL A 25 -1.73 27.63 8.50
CA VAL A 25 -0.81 28.51 9.25
C VAL A 25 -0.29 29.64 8.37
N LEU A 26 0.15 29.33 7.15
CA LEU A 26 0.66 30.34 6.21
C LEU A 26 -0.38 31.40 5.88
N ILE A 27 -1.61 31.00 5.55
CA ILE A 27 -2.71 31.93 5.22
C ILE A 27 -3.04 32.81 6.42
N THR A 28 -3.14 32.22 7.61
CA THR A 28 -3.46 32.95 8.85
C THR A 28 -2.39 34.00 9.17
N LEU A 29 -1.12 33.62 9.11
CA LEU A 29 -0.02 34.55 9.37
C LEU A 29 0.10 35.62 8.28
N THR A 30 -0.07 35.23 7.01
CA THR A 30 -0.06 36.21 5.89
C THR A 30 -1.18 37.24 6.04
N ARG A 31 -2.36 36.78 6.49
CA ARG A 31 -3.49 37.69 6.77
C ARG A 31 -3.14 38.67 7.89
N SER A 32 -2.57 38.21 8.99
CA SER A 32 -2.16 39.09 10.10
C SER A 32 -1.14 40.17 9.68
N TRP A 33 -0.23 39.83 8.75
CA TRP A 33 0.68 40.82 8.16
C TRP A 33 -0.04 41.88 7.32
N LEU A 34 -1.04 41.47 6.53
CA LEU A 34 -1.80 42.37 5.66
C LEU A 34 -2.74 43.27 6.45
N ASP A 35 -3.32 42.79 7.53
CA ASP A 35 -4.21 43.54 8.40
C ASP A 35 -3.40 44.50 9.34
N SER A 36 -2.09 44.62 9.11
CA SER A 36 -1.16 45.50 9.87
C SER A 36 -1.02 45.19 11.35
N GLU A 37 -1.67 44.15 11.86
CA GLU A 37 -1.59 43.75 13.26
C GLU A 37 -0.15 43.39 13.66
N MET A 38 0.53 42.60 12.86
CA MET A 38 1.92 42.24 13.10
C MET A 38 2.87 43.45 12.99
N VAL A 39 2.60 44.35 12.07
CA VAL A 39 3.41 45.57 11.91
C VAL A 39 3.36 46.45 13.17
N VAL A 40 2.19 46.55 13.81
CA VAL A 40 2.02 47.27 15.08
C VAL A 40 2.81 46.59 16.20
N TRP A 41 2.77 45.26 16.28
CA TRP A 41 3.54 44.51 17.28
C TRP A 41 5.05 44.68 17.12
N PHE A 42 5.56 44.63 15.90
CA PHE A 42 6.99 44.85 15.62
C PHE A 42 7.43 46.29 15.88
N SER A 43 6.60 47.29 15.52
CA SER A 43 6.93 48.70 15.70
C SER A 43 6.85 49.17 17.14
N SER A 44 5.96 48.57 17.96
CA SER A 44 5.72 49.03 19.33
C SER A 44 6.60 48.38 20.40
N GLY A 45 7.17 47.18 20.14
CA GLY A 45 7.83 46.45 21.22
C GLY A 45 9.11 45.70 20.88
N GLY A 46 9.61 45.75 19.64
CA GLY A 46 10.82 45.00 19.26
C GLY A 46 10.68 43.49 19.43
N ILE A 47 9.46 42.96 19.26
CA ILE A 47 9.18 41.53 19.39
C ILE A 47 9.72 40.81 18.18
N SER A 48 10.60 39.85 18.39
CA SER A 48 11.20 39.07 17.30
C SER A 48 10.23 38.06 16.68
N LEU A 49 10.42 37.73 15.38
CA LEU A 49 9.68 36.65 14.66
C LEU A 49 9.70 35.31 15.42
N VAL A 50 10.75 35.06 16.18
CA VAL A 50 10.90 33.86 17.02
C VAL A 50 9.80 33.74 18.07
N SER A 51 9.27 34.88 18.54
CA SER A 51 8.18 34.88 19.52
C SER A 51 6.88 34.25 19.00
N TRP A 52 6.68 34.20 17.67
CA TRP A 52 5.54 33.60 17.02
C TRP A 52 5.60 32.07 17.01
N ILE A 53 6.77 31.48 17.21
CA ILE A 53 6.92 30.00 17.27
C ILE A 53 6.02 29.43 18.37
N ARG A 54 5.99 30.03 19.55
CA ARG A 54 5.21 29.51 20.69
C ARG A 54 3.70 29.44 20.41
N PRO A 55 3.01 30.51 20.01
CA PRO A 55 1.58 30.46 19.70
C PRO A 55 1.27 29.54 18.53
N VAL A 56 2.08 29.57 17.45
CA VAL A 56 1.89 28.69 16.28
C VAL A 56 2.02 27.22 16.68
N LEU A 57 3.06 26.84 17.41
CA LEU A 57 3.24 25.46 17.87
C LEU A 57 2.11 25.04 18.83
N ARG A 58 1.64 25.91 19.74
CA ARG A 58 0.55 25.55 20.67
C ARG A 58 -0.71 25.14 19.93
N PHE A 59 -1.06 25.80 18.82
CA PHE A 59 -2.20 25.41 17.98
C PHE A 59 -1.91 24.20 17.10
N SER A 60 -0.68 24.05 16.65
CA SER A 60 -0.30 23.00 15.71
C SER A 60 0.00 21.65 16.38
N ILE A 61 0.45 21.63 17.65
CA ILE A 61 0.79 20.41 18.38
C ILE A 61 -0.34 19.35 18.37
N PRO A 62 -1.62 19.67 18.64
CA PRO A 62 -2.67 18.67 18.58
C PRO A 62 -2.79 18.01 17.20
N ILE A 63 -2.63 18.79 16.14
CA ILE A 63 -2.72 18.28 14.76
C ILE A 63 -1.46 17.48 14.41
N ILE A 64 -0.28 17.90 14.85
CA ILE A 64 0.97 17.14 14.68
C ILE A 64 0.88 15.79 15.40
N LEU A 65 0.32 15.76 16.61
CA LEU A 65 0.07 14.51 17.34
C LEU A 65 -0.90 13.60 16.58
N LEU A 66 -1.94 14.17 15.98
CA LEU A 66 -2.87 13.43 15.12
C LEU A 66 -2.14 12.85 13.89
N ILE A 67 -1.32 13.67 13.20
CA ILE A 67 -0.49 13.22 12.05
C ILE A 67 0.45 12.09 12.50
N THR A 68 1.04 12.18 13.67
CA THR A 68 1.92 11.16 14.24
C THR A 68 1.15 9.86 14.47
N ALA A 69 -0.02 9.92 15.08
CA ALA A 69 -0.86 8.74 15.29
C ALA A 69 -1.32 8.11 13.98
N LEU A 70 -1.72 8.94 13.01
CA LEU A 70 -2.09 8.49 11.67
C LEU A 70 -0.92 7.79 10.97
N SER A 71 0.26 8.40 10.96
CA SER A 71 1.42 7.87 10.22
C SER A 71 2.00 6.60 10.86
N LEU A 72 2.11 6.56 12.20
CA LEU A 72 2.77 5.46 12.90
C LEU A 72 1.88 4.27 13.22
N VAL A 73 0.56 4.50 13.38
CA VAL A 73 -0.37 3.46 13.86
C VAL A 73 -1.48 3.19 12.85
N ILE A 74 -2.21 4.23 12.44
CA ILE A 74 -3.42 4.06 11.64
C ILE A 74 -3.08 3.67 10.19
N SER A 75 -2.08 4.30 9.59
CA SER A 75 -1.69 4.03 8.20
C SER A 75 -1.24 2.58 7.98
N PRO A 76 -0.33 1.98 8.77
CA PRO A 76 0.05 0.57 8.57
C PRO A 76 -1.12 -0.39 8.81
N TRP A 77 -1.97 -0.12 9.78
CA TRP A 77 -3.17 -0.91 10.00
C TRP A 77 -4.14 -0.82 8.81
N ALA A 78 -4.40 0.39 8.30
CA ALA A 78 -5.28 0.60 7.17
C ALA A 78 -4.74 -0.05 5.88
N LYS A 79 -3.42 0.00 5.64
CA LYS A 79 -2.75 -0.70 4.54
C LYS A 79 -2.97 -2.21 4.65
N GLY A 80 -2.74 -2.80 5.82
CA GLY A 80 -2.97 -4.23 6.04
C GLY A 80 -4.41 -4.66 5.73
N GLN A 81 -5.39 -3.86 6.17
CA GLN A 81 -6.81 -4.13 5.87
C GLN A 81 -7.12 -3.96 4.38
N SER A 82 -6.53 -2.96 3.72
CA SER A 82 -6.70 -2.74 2.28
C SER A 82 -6.16 -3.90 1.46
N GLU A 83 -4.97 -4.39 1.79
CA GLU A 83 -4.33 -5.52 1.09
C GLU A 83 -5.09 -6.82 1.32
N MET A 84 -5.50 -7.09 2.56
CA MET A 84 -6.33 -8.25 2.88
C MET A 84 -7.65 -8.24 2.09
N ASN A 85 -8.33 -7.11 2.05
CA ASN A 85 -9.55 -6.97 1.25
C ASN A 85 -9.27 -7.13 -0.25
N ARG A 86 -8.17 -6.56 -0.76
CA ARG A 86 -7.78 -6.68 -2.18
C ARG A 86 -7.53 -8.14 -2.56
N GLU A 87 -6.89 -8.91 -1.69
CA GLU A 87 -6.61 -10.31 -1.94
C GLU A 87 -7.88 -11.19 -1.86
N VAL A 88 -8.75 -10.96 -0.88
CA VAL A 88 -10.07 -11.61 -0.81
C VAL A 88 -10.91 -11.31 -2.07
N TRP A 89 -10.85 -10.09 -2.59
CA TRP A 89 -11.54 -9.74 -3.83
C TRP A 89 -10.89 -10.39 -5.06
N SER A 90 -9.55 -10.44 -5.14
CA SER A 90 -8.87 -11.11 -6.25
C SER A 90 -9.17 -12.61 -6.27
N GLN A 91 -9.22 -13.25 -5.10
CA GLN A 91 -9.59 -14.67 -4.99
C GLN A 91 -11.05 -14.93 -5.37
N ARG A 92 -11.99 -14.02 -5.04
CA ARG A 92 -13.38 -14.12 -5.49
C ARG A 92 -13.48 -13.90 -7.01
N ASP A 93 -12.76 -12.92 -7.53
CA ASP A 93 -12.71 -12.62 -8.97
C ASP A 93 -12.13 -13.80 -9.76
N ASP A 94 -11.15 -14.52 -9.23
CA ASP A 94 -10.56 -15.71 -9.88
C ASP A 94 -11.54 -16.88 -9.91
N VAL A 95 -12.40 -17.04 -8.90
CA VAL A 95 -13.46 -18.06 -8.91
C VAL A 95 -14.67 -17.66 -9.76
N ASP A 96 -15.08 -16.39 -9.71
CA ASP A 96 -16.16 -15.85 -10.55
C ASP A 96 -15.74 -15.74 -12.03
N ARG A 97 -14.43 -15.69 -12.31
CA ARG A 97 -13.86 -15.75 -13.67
C ARG A 97 -13.84 -17.15 -14.26
N LEU A 98 -14.20 -18.21 -13.50
CA LEU A 98 -14.45 -19.55 -14.04
C LEU A 98 -15.66 -19.52 -15.00
N SER A 99 -15.56 -18.63 -16.00
CA SER A 99 -16.55 -18.58 -17.07
C SER A 99 -16.35 -19.79 -17.98
N PRO A 100 -17.36 -20.65 -18.13
CA PRO A 100 -17.24 -21.81 -18.99
C PRO A 100 -16.84 -21.42 -20.40
N GLY A 101 -15.99 -22.23 -21.05
CA GLY A 101 -15.53 -22.03 -22.41
C GLY A 101 -14.38 -21.03 -22.60
N ARG A 102 -13.68 -20.61 -21.54
CA ARG A 102 -12.52 -19.71 -21.62
C ARG A 102 -11.29 -20.28 -20.94
N PHE A 103 -10.13 -19.99 -21.50
CA PHE A 103 -8.85 -20.24 -20.82
C PHE A 103 -8.59 -19.15 -19.78
N ILE A 104 -8.27 -19.58 -18.58
CA ILE A 104 -7.97 -18.73 -17.44
C ILE A 104 -6.53 -18.96 -17.02
N GLU A 105 -5.77 -17.89 -17.02
CA GLU A 105 -4.38 -17.89 -16.62
C GLU A 105 -4.28 -17.51 -15.13
N ILE A 106 -3.66 -18.38 -14.33
CA ILE A 106 -3.47 -18.22 -12.89
C ILE A 106 -1.97 -18.21 -12.58
N SER A 107 -1.59 -17.60 -11.48
CA SER A 107 -0.19 -17.56 -11.00
C SER A 107 0.81 -16.91 -11.99
N GLY A 108 0.38 -15.87 -12.72
CA GLY A 108 1.26 -15.12 -13.62
C GLY A 108 1.74 -15.95 -14.82
N GLY A 109 0.84 -16.73 -15.42
CA GLY A 109 1.10 -17.51 -16.63
C GLY A 109 1.70 -18.89 -16.39
N LYS A 110 1.90 -19.30 -15.15
CA LYS A 110 2.43 -20.63 -14.83
C LYS A 110 1.40 -21.74 -14.93
N GLN A 111 0.14 -21.40 -14.69
CA GLN A 111 -0.98 -22.34 -14.72
C GLN A 111 -2.08 -21.77 -15.63
N VAL A 112 -2.59 -22.61 -16.53
CA VAL A 112 -3.72 -22.27 -17.38
C VAL A 112 -4.81 -23.30 -17.16
N PHE A 113 -5.99 -22.82 -16.80
CA PHE A 113 -7.18 -23.63 -16.62
C PHE A 113 -8.17 -23.43 -17.77
N PHE A 114 -8.84 -24.47 -18.16
CA PHE A 114 -10.00 -24.43 -19.05
C PHE A 114 -11.08 -25.32 -18.47
N ILE A 115 -12.30 -24.82 -18.40
CA ILE A 115 -13.49 -25.53 -17.97
C ILE A 115 -14.55 -25.34 -19.03
N GLU A 116 -15.11 -26.44 -19.56
CA GLU A 116 -16.12 -26.35 -20.60
C GLU A 116 -17.50 -25.96 -20.05
N GLU A 117 -17.93 -26.62 -18.97
CA GLU A 117 -19.21 -26.37 -18.32
C GLU A 117 -19.04 -26.26 -16.80
N VAL A 118 -19.74 -25.30 -16.21
CA VAL A 118 -19.87 -25.15 -14.76
C VAL A 118 -21.35 -25.36 -14.43
N SER A 119 -21.65 -26.17 -13.44
CA SER A 119 -23.01 -26.40 -12.98
C SER A 119 -23.62 -25.13 -12.37
N ALA A 120 -24.95 -25.05 -12.35
CA ALA A 120 -25.67 -23.87 -11.84
C ALA A 120 -25.43 -23.59 -10.36
N ASP A 121 -24.99 -24.58 -9.59
CA ASP A 121 -24.58 -24.45 -8.17
C ASP A 121 -23.13 -24.00 -8.00
N GLY A 122 -22.34 -23.96 -9.09
CA GLY A 122 -20.92 -23.58 -9.07
C GLY A 122 -20.00 -24.60 -8.40
N LEU A 123 -20.52 -25.78 -8.02
CA LEU A 123 -19.77 -26.79 -7.27
C LEU A 123 -19.20 -27.90 -8.16
N SER A 124 -19.81 -28.17 -9.32
CA SER A 124 -19.35 -29.19 -10.25
C SER A 124 -18.97 -28.60 -11.60
N VAL A 125 -17.94 -29.16 -12.19
CA VAL A 125 -17.36 -28.75 -13.46
C VAL A 125 -17.18 -29.94 -14.38
N LYS A 126 -17.30 -29.72 -15.70
CA LYS A 126 -17.05 -30.77 -16.70
C LYS A 126 -15.95 -30.36 -17.67
N ASN A 127 -15.27 -31.38 -18.18
CA ASN A 127 -14.17 -31.24 -19.13
C ASN A 127 -13.13 -30.21 -18.70
N VAL A 128 -12.44 -30.56 -17.62
CA VAL A 128 -11.39 -29.73 -17.02
C VAL A 128 -10.06 -30.02 -17.71
N PHE A 129 -9.42 -28.96 -18.17
CA PHE A 129 -8.06 -28.98 -18.67
C PHE A 129 -7.20 -28.02 -17.81
N LEU A 130 -6.08 -28.53 -17.33
CA LEU A 130 -5.09 -27.77 -16.58
C LEU A 130 -3.72 -27.99 -17.22
N THR A 131 -3.00 -26.93 -17.50
CA THR A 131 -1.57 -27.01 -17.77
C THR A 131 -0.79 -26.21 -16.76
N GLU A 132 0.32 -26.78 -16.33
CA GLU A 132 1.28 -26.14 -15.44
C GLU A 132 2.65 -26.18 -16.09
N THR A 133 3.26 -25.01 -16.26
CA THR A 133 4.59 -24.85 -16.86
C THR A 133 5.58 -24.45 -15.79
N ASP A 134 6.47 -25.35 -15.42
CA ASP A 134 7.63 -25.08 -14.57
C ASP A 134 8.91 -25.06 -15.47
N PRO A 135 9.96 -24.31 -15.15
CA PRO A 135 11.23 -24.33 -15.91
C PRO A 135 11.87 -25.72 -16.11
N LYS A 136 11.45 -26.70 -15.32
CA LYS A 136 11.99 -28.08 -15.37
C LYS A 136 11.05 -29.14 -15.91
N SER A 137 9.73 -28.88 -15.93
CA SER A 137 8.72 -29.84 -16.33
C SER A 137 7.44 -29.14 -16.78
N GLU A 138 6.77 -29.72 -17.77
CA GLU A 138 5.43 -29.36 -18.18
C GLU A 138 4.47 -30.47 -17.72
N MET A 139 3.36 -30.06 -17.11
CA MET A 139 2.29 -30.95 -16.71
C MET A 139 1.01 -30.54 -17.45
N VAL A 140 0.35 -31.52 -18.04
CA VAL A 140 -0.98 -31.34 -18.63
C VAL A 140 -1.90 -32.34 -17.96
N LEU A 141 -3.03 -31.87 -17.45
CA LEU A 141 -4.03 -32.68 -16.79
C LEU A 141 -5.38 -32.47 -17.47
N MET A 142 -6.07 -33.57 -17.77
CA MET A 142 -7.41 -33.59 -18.33
C MET A 142 -8.30 -34.46 -17.45
N ALA A 143 -9.51 -34.00 -17.15
CA ALA A 143 -10.50 -34.78 -16.39
C ALA A 143 -11.91 -34.56 -16.94
N GLU A 144 -12.74 -35.61 -16.93
CA GLU A 144 -14.10 -35.51 -17.44
C GLU A 144 -15.02 -34.70 -16.52
N THR A 145 -14.83 -34.85 -15.19
CA THR A 145 -15.63 -34.12 -14.19
C THR A 145 -14.75 -33.67 -13.03
N GLY A 146 -15.21 -32.63 -12.32
CA GLY A 146 -14.56 -32.14 -11.13
C GLY A 146 -15.57 -31.56 -10.15
N GLU A 147 -15.25 -31.59 -8.86
CA GLU A 147 -16.03 -31.03 -7.79
C GLU A 147 -15.16 -30.13 -6.92
N VAL A 148 -15.67 -28.93 -6.61
CA VAL A 148 -15.00 -28.01 -5.68
C VAL A 148 -15.48 -28.37 -4.27
N THR A 149 -14.56 -28.76 -3.41
CA THR A 149 -14.84 -29.07 -2.02
C THR A 149 -13.94 -28.23 -1.10
N THR A 150 -14.44 -27.95 0.11
CA THR A 150 -13.69 -27.25 1.14
C THR A 150 -13.51 -28.17 2.33
N ASN A 151 -12.29 -28.29 2.81
CA ASN A 151 -11.99 -29.11 3.97
C ASN A 151 -12.40 -28.36 5.27
N GLU A 152 -12.41 -29.06 6.43
CA GLU A 152 -12.70 -28.49 7.75
C GLU A 152 -11.75 -27.35 8.17
N GLN A 153 -10.60 -27.24 7.54
CA GLN A 153 -9.59 -26.20 7.79
C GLN A 153 -9.77 -24.97 6.87
N GLY A 154 -10.79 -24.99 5.98
CA GLY A 154 -11.07 -23.89 5.05
C GLY A 154 -10.28 -23.95 3.73
N ASP A 155 -9.42 -24.97 3.54
CA ASP A 155 -8.70 -25.16 2.29
C ASP A 155 -9.63 -25.65 1.18
N ARG A 156 -9.54 -25.05 0.01
CA ARG A 156 -10.31 -25.45 -1.17
C ARG A 156 -9.54 -26.47 -1.99
N TYR A 157 -10.23 -27.52 -2.39
CA TYR A 157 -9.72 -28.55 -3.28
C TYR A 157 -10.65 -28.70 -4.47
N VAL A 158 -10.06 -28.95 -5.64
CA VAL A 158 -10.79 -29.48 -6.78
C VAL A 158 -10.51 -30.96 -6.85
N ILE A 159 -11.53 -31.77 -6.67
CA ILE A 159 -11.48 -33.24 -6.82
C ILE A 159 -11.87 -33.53 -8.25
N LEU A 160 -10.92 -33.99 -9.04
CA LEU A 160 -11.10 -34.36 -10.44
C LEU A 160 -11.36 -35.85 -10.55
N HIS A 161 -12.29 -36.24 -11.40
CA HIS A 161 -12.66 -37.64 -11.65
C HIS A 161 -12.38 -38.03 -13.11
N ASP A 162 -11.98 -39.29 -13.27
CA ASP A 162 -11.76 -39.96 -14.54
C ASP A 162 -10.90 -39.14 -15.53
N GLY A 163 -9.60 -39.08 -15.23
CA GLY A 163 -8.68 -38.20 -15.96
C GLY A 163 -7.33 -38.83 -16.25
N ARG A 164 -6.53 -38.03 -17.01
CA ARG A 164 -5.15 -38.34 -17.37
C ARG A 164 -4.24 -37.17 -17.05
N ARG A 165 -3.09 -37.49 -16.49
CA ARG A 165 -2.00 -36.57 -16.24
C ARG A 165 -0.82 -36.92 -17.13
N TYR A 166 -0.37 -35.97 -17.90
CA TYR A 166 0.82 -36.03 -18.73
C TYR A 166 1.90 -35.18 -18.07
N GLU A 167 3.05 -35.75 -17.82
CA GLU A 167 4.17 -35.08 -17.18
C GLU A 167 5.45 -35.36 -17.99
N GLY A 168 6.13 -34.32 -18.39
CA GLY A 168 7.34 -34.44 -19.19
C GLY A 168 8.10 -33.13 -19.32
N LYS A 169 9.24 -33.19 -19.99
CA LYS A 169 10.03 -32.00 -20.31
C LYS A 169 9.83 -31.64 -21.78
N ALA A 170 9.48 -30.41 -22.06
CA ALA A 170 9.33 -29.93 -23.44
C ALA A 170 10.55 -30.25 -24.32
N GLY A 171 10.30 -30.83 -25.50
CA GLY A 171 11.34 -31.20 -26.43
C GLY A 171 12.06 -32.51 -26.16
N THR A 172 11.66 -33.30 -25.15
CA THR A 172 12.19 -34.63 -24.89
C THR A 172 11.15 -35.70 -25.22
N PRO A 173 11.54 -36.93 -25.65
CA PRO A 173 10.59 -38.02 -25.91
C PRO A 173 10.07 -38.71 -24.61
N GLU A 174 10.51 -38.28 -23.46
CA GLU A 174 10.17 -38.88 -22.18
C GLU A 174 8.94 -38.21 -21.58
N TYR A 175 7.78 -38.88 -21.76
CA TYR A 175 6.52 -38.49 -21.12
C TYR A 175 6.02 -39.60 -20.19
N ARG A 176 5.60 -39.19 -18.98
CA ARG A 176 4.88 -40.10 -18.07
C ARG A 176 3.40 -39.80 -18.20
N VAL A 177 2.62 -40.82 -18.50
CA VAL A 177 1.16 -40.76 -18.53
C VAL A 177 0.63 -41.52 -17.33
N THR A 178 -0.18 -40.83 -16.51
CA THR A 178 -0.83 -41.42 -15.33
C THR A 178 -2.33 -41.28 -15.50
N GLU A 179 -3.02 -42.40 -15.54
CA GLU A 179 -4.49 -42.43 -15.48
C GLU A 179 -4.94 -42.48 -14.04
N PHE A 180 -5.94 -41.68 -13.68
CA PHE A 180 -6.48 -41.64 -12.34
C PHE A 180 -7.99 -41.65 -12.36
N LYS A 181 -8.58 -42.31 -11.34
CA LYS A 181 -10.02 -42.26 -11.09
C LYS A 181 -10.42 -41.05 -10.29
N THR A 182 -9.56 -40.65 -9.36
CA THR A 182 -9.76 -39.45 -8.53
C THR A 182 -8.41 -38.77 -8.28
N TYR A 183 -8.35 -37.47 -8.50
CA TYR A 183 -7.15 -36.66 -8.28
C TYR A 183 -7.55 -35.34 -7.61
N GLY A 184 -6.98 -35.06 -6.45
CA GLY A 184 -7.21 -33.83 -5.70
C GLY A 184 -6.15 -32.80 -6.01
N ILE A 185 -6.58 -31.64 -6.45
CA ILE A 185 -5.71 -30.46 -6.62
C ILE A 185 -6.07 -29.45 -5.53
N ARG A 186 -5.12 -29.07 -4.72
CA ARG A 186 -5.29 -27.98 -3.77
C ARG A 186 -5.27 -26.67 -4.55
N LEU A 187 -6.35 -25.91 -4.46
CA LEU A 187 -6.33 -24.53 -4.89
C LEU A 187 -5.54 -23.75 -3.84
N ASP A 188 -4.34 -23.30 -4.19
CA ASP A 188 -3.49 -22.55 -3.27
C ASP A 188 -4.18 -21.22 -2.91
N VAL A 189 -4.99 -21.30 -1.86
CA VAL A 189 -5.44 -20.13 -1.12
C VAL A 189 -4.30 -19.82 -0.16
N LYS A 190 -3.51 -18.80 -0.44
CA LYS A 190 -2.49 -18.35 0.52
C LYS A 190 -3.18 -18.07 1.84
N PRO A 191 -2.73 -18.67 2.95
CA PRO A 191 -3.35 -18.42 4.24
C PRO A 191 -3.25 -16.92 4.57
N GLU A 192 -4.35 -16.36 5.04
CA GLU A 192 -4.52 -14.95 5.42
C GLU A 192 -3.38 -14.41 6.31
N SER A 193 -2.82 -15.29 7.16
CA SER A 193 -1.67 -14.99 8.02
C SER A 193 -0.33 -14.85 7.27
N ALA A 194 -0.17 -15.51 6.11
CA ALA A 194 1.06 -15.41 5.33
C ALA A 194 1.15 -14.11 4.52
N ILE A 195 0.00 -13.48 4.26
CA ILE A 195 -0.12 -12.24 3.52
C ILE A 195 0.27 -11.06 4.41
N GLN A 196 -0.23 -11.04 5.64
CA GLN A 196 0.02 -9.95 6.59
C GLN A 196 1.49 -9.77 6.99
N MET A 197 2.33 -10.80 6.85
CA MET A 197 3.74 -10.73 7.25
C MET A 197 4.70 -10.35 6.12
N LYS A 198 4.24 -10.33 4.86
CA LYS A 198 5.15 -10.21 3.71
C LYS A 198 5.48 -8.77 3.34
N ASP A 199 4.55 -7.84 3.53
CA ASP A 199 4.78 -6.45 3.17
C ASP A 199 5.21 -5.62 4.40
N VAL A 200 6.39 -5.08 4.31
CA VAL A 200 7.02 -4.24 5.35
C VAL A 200 6.12 -3.04 5.70
N ASP A 201 5.36 -2.55 4.73
CA ASP A 201 4.46 -1.40 4.83
C ASP A 201 3.27 -1.63 5.78
N THR A 202 2.88 -2.89 6.03
CA THR A 202 1.76 -3.25 6.91
C THR A 202 2.19 -3.54 8.34
N GLN A 203 3.50 -3.70 8.57
CA GLN A 203 4.03 -4.11 9.87
C GLN A 203 3.88 -2.99 10.92
N PRO A 204 3.55 -3.35 12.17
CA PRO A 204 3.51 -2.40 13.28
C PRO A 204 4.92 -1.88 13.62
N LEU A 205 4.97 -0.64 14.11
CA LEU A 205 6.21 0.07 14.42
C LEU A 205 7.24 -0.73 15.25
N PRO A 206 6.85 -1.48 16.31
CA PRO A 206 7.83 -2.25 17.08
C PRO A 206 8.58 -3.31 16.27
N LEU A 207 7.90 -3.95 15.32
CA LEU A 207 8.51 -4.97 14.47
C LEU A 207 9.49 -4.35 13.47
N LEU A 208 9.17 -3.18 12.90
CA LEU A 208 10.08 -2.45 12.01
C LEU A 208 11.39 -2.05 12.73
N VAL A 209 11.28 -1.57 13.95
CA VAL A 209 12.46 -1.15 14.75
C VAL A 209 13.35 -2.36 15.11
N MET A 210 12.78 -3.56 15.23
CA MET A 210 13.55 -4.78 15.52
C MET A 210 14.31 -5.31 14.29
N GLN A 211 13.85 -5.01 13.06
CA GLN A 211 14.44 -5.45 11.81
C GLN A 211 15.55 -4.51 11.32
N LYS A 212 16.59 -4.32 12.13
CA LYS A 212 17.66 -3.36 11.85
C LYS A 212 18.44 -3.65 10.56
N ASP A 213 18.57 -4.93 10.18
CA ASP A 213 19.32 -5.34 8.99
C ASP A 213 18.48 -5.29 7.70
N ASN A 214 17.17 -5.08 7.81
CA ASN A 214 16.27 -4.99 6.67
C ASN A 214 16.20 -3.54 6.17
N LEU A 215 16.77 -3.26 5.01
CA LEU A 215 16.81 -1.93 4.41
C LEU A 215 15.41 -1.40 4.05
N GLU A 216 14.50 -2.27 3.62
CA GLU A 216 13.11 -1.90 3.33
C GLU A 216 12.39 -1.45 4.61
N ALA A 217 12.62 -2.16 5.73
CA ALA A 217 12.07 -1.78 7.02
C ALA A 217 12.60 -0.43 7.51
N GLN A 218 13.89 -0.15 7.29
CA GLN A 218 14.46 1.15 7.59
C GLN A 218 13.88 2.27 6.70
N GLY A 219 13.67 1.99 5.41
CA GLY A 219 13.04 2.91 4.46
C GLY A 219 11.60 3.26 4.86
N GLU A 220 10.81 2.26 5.26
CA GLU A 220 9.45 2.47 5.75
C GLU A 220 9.42 3.22 7.09
N LEU A 221 10.35 2.94 8.00
CA LEU A 221 10.48 3.66 9.26
C LEU A 221 10.77 5.15 9.00
N LEU A 222 11.72 5.46 8.10
CA LEU A 222 12.02 6.81 7.68
C LEU A 222 10.78 7.50 7.10
N TRP A 223 10.05 6.83 6.22
CA TRP A 223 8.81 7.35 5.63
C TRP A 223 7.80 7.76 6.69
N ARG A 224 7.52 6.88 7.67
CA ARG A 224 6.54 7.15 8.73
C ARG A 224 6.94 8.28 9.66
N ILE A 225 8.22 8.35 10.04
CA ILE A 225 8.73 9.40 10.95
C ILE A 225 8.84 10.75 10.21
N SER A 226 9.05 10.71 8.90
CA SER A 226 9.21 11.94 8.10
C SER A 226 7.95 12.80 8.08
N TRP A 227 6.74 12.24 8.16
CA TRP A 227 5.50 13.03 8.10
C TRP A 227 5.28 13.95 9.30
N PRO A 228 5.40 13.50 10.55
CA PRO A 228 5.37 14.39 11.72
C PRO A 228 6.46 15.46 11.69
N LEU A 229 7.69 15.07 11.29
CA LEU A 229 8.80 16.00 11.18
C LEU A 229 8.58 17.01 10.05
N ALA A 230 8.02 16.58 8.91
CA ALA A 230 7.64 17.46 7.82
C ALA A 230 6.61 18.49 8.27
N ALA A 231 5.56 18.06 8.97
CA ALA A 231 4.54 18.95 9.49
C ALA A 231 5.17 20.02 10.40
N LEU A 232 6.05 19.62 11.32
CA LEU A 232 6.75 20.53 12.22
C LEU A 232 7.63 21.53 11.44
N ASN A 233 8.45 21.04 10.53
CA ASN A 233 9.36 21.88 9.75
C ASN A 233 8.61 22.86 8.85
N LEU A 234 7.57 22.40 8.16
CA LEU A 234 6.76 23.24 7.27
C LEU A 234 6.07 24.36 8.04
N ILE A 235 5.56 24.10 9.25
CA ILE A 235 4.96 25.12 10.11
C ILE A 235 6.00 26.16 10.52
N LEU A 236 7.22 25.72 10.88
CA LEU A 236 8.30 26.65 11.23
C LEU A 236 8.72 27.52 10.02
N ILE A 237 8.76 26.94 8.82
CA ILE A 237 9.04 27.66 7.57
C ILE A 237 7.89 28.62 7.21
N ALA A 238 6.63 28.29 7.57
CA ALA A 238 5.50 29.17 7.32
C ALA A 238 5.65 30.55 8.00
N ILE A 239 6.33 30.61 9.15
CA ILE A 239 6.53 31.87 9.88
C ILE A 239 7.32 32.91 9.06
N PRO A 240 8.57 32.64 8.62
CA PRO A 240 9.28 33.58 7.78
C PRO A 240 8.65 33.72 6.38
N LEU A 241 8.06 32.68 5.82
CA LEU A 241 7.41 32.71 4.52
C LEU A 241 6.15 33.57 4.50
N SER A 242 5.46 33.71 5.64
CA SER A 242 4.29 34.59 5.75
C SER A 242 4.58 36.05 5.62
N PHE A 243 5.85 36.45 5.81
CA PHE A 243 6.27 37.81 5.64
C PHE A 243 6.17 38.21 4.16
N THR A 244 5.16 38.98 3.85
CA THR A 244 4.90 39.46 2.48
C THR A 244 5.09 40.96 2.37
N ASN A 245 5.65 41.39 1.25
CA ASN A 245 5.54 42.76 0.86
C ASN A 245 4.10 43.03 0.39
N PRO A 246 3.36 43.97 0.99
CA PRO A 246 1.96 44.27 0.63
C PRO A 246 1.74 44.56 -0.86
N ARG A 247 2.81 44.96 -1.57
CA ARG A 247 2.80 45.27 -3.00
C ARG A 247 3.00 44.06 -3.92
N ALA A 248 3.48 42.92 -3.41
CA ALA A 248 3.84 41.77 -4.24
C ALA A 248 2.68 40.78 -4.48
N GLY A 249 1.54 40.93 -3.81
CA GLY A 249 0.36 40.10 -3.98
C GLY A 249 0.41 38.74 -3.21
N ARG A 250 -0.77 38.21 -2.88
CA ARG A 250 -0.93 36.97 -2.09
C ARG A 250 -0.52 35.72 -2.83
N SER A 251 -0.60 35.72 -4.15
CA SER A 251 -0.45 34.51 -4.98
C SER A 251 0.99 33.98 -4.97
N LEU A 252 2.00 34.85 -4.90
CA LEU A 252 3.39 34.43 -4.92
C LEU A 252 3.74 33.52 -3.74
N ASN A 253 3.30 33.87 -2.53
CA ASN A 253 3.61 33.09 -1.33
C ASN A 253 2.96 31.72 -1.35
N MET A 254 1.74 31.61 -1.90
CA MET A 254 1.08 30.31 -2.06
C MET A 254 1.80 29.43 -3.08
N VAL A 255 2.28 30.01 -4.19
CA VAL A 255 3.08 29.27 -5.17
C VAL A 255 4.39 28.78 -4.56
N VAL A 256 5.11 29.65 -3.83
CA VAL A 256 6.35 29.27 -3.12
C VAL A 256 6.08 28.20 -2.07
N ALA A 257 4.99 28.29 -1.32
CA ALA A 257 4.59 27.30 -0.34
C ALA A 257 4.33 25.93 -0.99
N LEU A 258 3.61 25.92 -2.10
CA LEU A 258 3.35 24.68 -2.84
C LEU A 258 4.64 24.06 -3.38
N LEU A 259 5.53 24.87 -3.96
CA LEU A 259 6.84 24.42 -4.44
C LEU A 259 7.70 23.85 -3.31
N LEU A 260 7.73 24.49 -2.15
CA LEU A 260 8.44 23.99 -0.97
C LEU A 260 7.87 22.67 -0.49
N PHE A 261 6.54 22.54 -0.48
CA PHE A 261 5.90 21.27 -0.11
C PHE A 261 6.25 20.15 -1.08
N VAL A 262 6.18 20.40 -2.39
CA VAL A 262 6.56 19.42 -3.42
C VAL A 262 8.03 19.04 -3.30
N LEU A 263 8.91 20.02 -3.05
CA LEU A 263 10.34 19.75 -2.83
C LEU A 263 10.55 18.88 -1.59
N TYR A 264 9.81 19.13 -0.52
CA TYR A 264 9.88 18.35 0.72
C TYR A 264 9.40 16.91 0.52
N LEU A 265 8.29 16.72 -0.20
CA LEU A 265 7.78 15.43 -0.61
C LEU A 265 8.80 14.61 -1.39
N ASN A 266 9.40 15.24 -2.42
CA ASN A 266 10.44 14.59 -3.21
C ASN A 266 11.67 14.24 -2.36
N GLY A 267 12.07 15.14 -1.45
CA GLY A 267 13.16 14.89 -0.51
C GLY A 267 12.93 13.65 0.37
N ILE A 268 11.72 13.50 0.92
CA ILE A 268 11.35 12.30 1.70
C ILE A 268 11.41 11.05 0.83
N SER A 269 10.85 11.08 -0.38
CA SER A 269 10.83 9.95 -1.31
C SER A 269 12.24 9.53 -1.72
N VAL A 270 13.10 10.48 -2.07
CA VAL A 270 14.50 10.22 -2.40
C VAL A 270 15.26 9.66 -1.19
N GLY A 271 15.04 10.23 0.00
CA GLY A 271 15.64 9.74 1.24
C GLY A 271 15.26 8.30 1.55
N ARG A 272 13.98 7.94 1.36
CA ARG A 272 13.49 6.56 1.47
C ARG A 272 14.23 5.64 0.50
N THR A 273 14.29 6.01 -0.77
CA THR A 273 14.96 5.22 -1.82
C THR A 273 16.45 5.01 -1.51
N TRP A 274 17.16 6.02 -1.01
CA TRP A 274 18.57 5.90 -0.64
C TRP A 274 18.79 4.93 0.53
N VAL A 275 17.89 4.90 1.51
CA VAL A 275 17.93 3.95 2.62
C VAL A 275 17.63 2.54 2.11
N GLU A 276 16.60 2.34 1.29
CA GLU A 276 16.23 1.05 0.72
C GLU A 276 17.34 0.44 -0.17
N HIS A 277 18.14 1.29 -0.83
CA HIS A 277 19.30 0.85 -1.62
C HIS A 277 20.62 0.75 -0.82
N GLY A 278 20.58 0.98 0.50
CA GLY A 278 21.76 0.87 1.36
C GLY A 278 22.80 1.98 1.21
N THR A 279 22.45 3.09 0.52
CA THR A 279 23.33 4.26 0.40
C THR A 279 23.49 4.97 1.75
N PHE A 280 22.43 4.97 2.57
CA PHE A 280 22.44 5.45 3.94
C PHE A 280 21.73 4.44 4.85
N HIS A 281 22.27 4.25 6.06
CA HIS A 281 21.63 3.48 7.11
C HIS A 281 20.96 4.42 8.09
N LEU A 282 19.69 4.19 8.40
CA LEU A 282 18.95 4.99 9.38
C LEU A 282 19.35 4.64 10.80
N ILE A 283 19.64 3.35 11.02
CA ILE A 283 20.06 2.79 12.33
C ILE A 283 21.44 2.15 12.10
N PRO A 284 22.48 2.64 12.76
CA PRO A 284 23.83 2.05 12.65
C PRO A 284 23.93 0.69 13.34
#